data_5651e560b071480c92881afc5b5265b2
#
_entry.id   5651e560b071480c92881afc5b5265b2
#
_cell.length_a   1.000
_cell.length_b   1.000
_cell.length_c   1.000
_cell.angle_alpha   90.00
_cell.angle_beta   90.00
_cell.angle_gamma   90.00
#
_symmetry.space_group_name_H-M   'P 1'
#
loop_
_entity.id
_entity.type
_entity.pdbx_description
1 polymer ?
#
loop_
_entity_poly.entity_id
_entity_poly.type
_entity_poly.pdbx_seq_one_letter_code
_entity_poly.pdbx_strand_id
1 'polypeptide(L)'
;MVALLDHDPAARAPGQYTRSIVQRLRIRTLLTLGAVAAVTTVAGRRFGWQDPRFLGAEVALLLVILAVFRWVLPLVDRHDRGATGEEEVGELLAELTPRGWHVVHDATLGRGNVDHVLVGPGGVYTVETKSHAGPVHVARLHGAVLRQAQAQRRAVERAVGEHVEPLVVYSRAWVDRPLSRRRGVRVVPARMVLGYVGRQPPRLSPAEVERVHARLREALAADASQRRWPIRGRATS
;
A
#
# COMPACT_ATOMS: atom_id res chain seq x y z
N MET A 1 -22.68 11.38 19.38
CA MET A 1 -22.12 12.34 18.44
C MET A 1 -20.60 12.11 18.46
N VAL A 2 -20.12 11.13 17.67
CA VAL A 2 -18.69 10.76 17.58
C VAL A 2 -18.04 11.80 16.67
N ALA A 3 -17.11 12.57 17.21
CA ALA A 3 -16.32 13.54 16.46
C ALA A 3 -15.62 12.81 15.30
N LEU A 4 -16.00 13.13 14.09
CA LEU A 4 -15.23 12.82 12.88
C LEU A 4 -13.89 13.56 13.02
N LEU A 5 -12.87 12.83 13.51
CA LEU A 5 -11.49 13.28 13.47
C LEU A 5 -11.18 13.57 12.01
N ASP A 6 -10.92 14.84 11.75
CA ASP A 6 -10.48 15.36 10.45
C ASP A 6 -9.08 14.77 10.20
N HIS A 7 -9.06 13.60 9.54
CA HIS A 7 -7.80 12.90 9.24
C HIS A 7 -7.17 13.61 8.05
N ASP A 8 -6.13 14.40 8.34
CA ASP A 8 -5.25 14.92 7.30
C ASP A 8 -4.73 13.75 6.43
N PRO A 9 -5.11 13.69 5.14
CA PRO A 9 -4.72 12.59 4.26
C PRO A 9 -3.20 12.50 4.05
N ALA A 10 -2.45 13.55 4.40
CA ALA A 10 -0.99 13.57 4.36
C ALA A 10 -0.34 13.06 5.68
N ALA A 11 -1.11 12.87 6.76
CA ALA A 11 -0.63 12.42 8.06
C ALA A 11 -0.85 10.92 8.31
N ARG A 12 -0.95 10.11 7.24
CA ARG A 12 -1.12 8.66 7.37
C ARG A 12 0.16 7.98 7.84
N ALA A 13 0.00 6.97 8.71
CA ALA A 13 1.11 6.10 9.08
C ALA A 13 1.48 5.16 7.92
N PRO A 14 2.77 4.79 7.77
CA PRO A 14 3.21 3.87 6.73
C PRO A 14 2.48 2.51 6.85
N GLY A 15 2.07 1.91 5.72
CA GLY A 15 1.38 0.62 5.69
C GLY A 15 -0.08 0.63 6.16
N GLN A 16 -0.65 1.79 6.52
CA GLN A 16 -2.01 1.90 7.04
C GLN A 16 -3.06 1.38 6.05
N TYR A 17 -2.88 1.68 4.76
CA TYR A 17 -3.78 1.21 3.70
C TYR A 17 -3.76 -0.32 3.61
N THR A 18 -2.58 -0.93 3.56
CA THR A 18 -2.38 -2.37 3.47
C THR A 18 -2.94 -3.10 4.70
N ARG A 19 -2.72 -2.57 5.90
CA ARG A 19 -3.33 -3.10 7.15
C ARG A 19 -4.86 -3.05 7.12
N SER A 20 -5.46 -1.99 6.57
CA SER A 20 -6.92 -1.88 6.46
C SER A 20 -7.54 -2.95 5.55
N ILE A 21 -6.82 -3.37 4.51
CA ILE A 21 -7.21 -4.48 3.62
C ILE A 21 -7.18 -5.80 4.40
N VAL A 22 -6.08 -6.07 5.10
CA VAL A 22 -5.90 -7.28 5.92
C VAL A 22 -6.98 -7.40 6.97
N GLN A 23 -7.26 -6.34 7.71
CA GLN A 23 -8.30 -6.33 8.74
C GLN A 23 -9.68 -6.64 8.17
N ARG A 24 -10.03 -6.02 7.04
CA ARG A 24 -11.30 -6.32 6.35
C ARG A 24 -11.37 -7.77 5.88
N LEU A 25 -10.28 -8.30 5.37
CA LEU A 25 -10.22 -9.69 4.93
C LEU A 25 -10.38 -10.65 6.12
N ARG A 26 -9.68 -10.41 7.23
CA ARG A 26 -9.82 -11.20 8.48
C ARG A 26 -11.26 -11.17 9.00
N ILE A 27 -11.89 -9.98 9.09
CA ILE A 27 -13.27 -9.85 9.56
C ILE A 27 -14.23 -10.63 8.65
N ARG A 28 -14.13 -10.46 7.32
CA ARG A 28 -14.98 -11.20 6.37
C ARG A 28 -14.81 -12.71 6.52
N THR A 29 -13.58 -13.20 6.65
CA THR A 29 -13.31 -14.63 6.87
C THR A 29 -13.95 -15.15 8.15
N LEU A 30 -13.80 -14.42 9.26
CA LEU A 30 -14.41 -14.80 10.55
C LEU A 30 -15.94 -14.81 10.47
N LEU A 31 -16.55 -13.81 9.83
CA LEU A 31 -17.99 -13.76 9.63
C LEU A 31 -18.49 -14.93 8.78
N THR A 32 -17.77 -15.28 7.71
CA THR A 32 -18.12 -16.42 6.84
C THR A 32 -18.04 -17.73 7.63
N LEU A 33 -16.96 -17.96 8.36
CA LEU A 33 -16.80 -19.18 9.19
C LEU A 33 -17.87 -19.25 10.27
N GLY A 34 -18.17 -18.13 10.95
CA GLY A 34 -19.23 -18.05 11.96
C GLY A 34 -20.62 -18.34 11.38
N ALA A 35 -20.93 -17.79 10.20
CA ALA A 35 -22.19 -18.08 9.52
C ALA A 35 -22.34 -19.54 9.14
N VAL A 36 -21.28 -20.17 8.58
CA VAL A 36 -21.31 -21.57 8.23
C VAL A 36 -21.46 -22.44 9.49
N ALA A 37 -20.73 -22.16 10.57
CA ALA A 37 -20.86 -22.89 11.84
C ALA A 37 -22.26 -22.77 12.44
N ALA A 38 -22.90 -21.59 12.34
CA ALA A 38 -24.27 -21.39 12.80
C ALA A 38 -25.26 -22.23 11.99
N VAL A 39 -25.12 -22.25 10.65
CA VAL A 39 -25.96 -23.03 9.75
C VAL A 39 -25.82 -24.54 10.04
N THR A 40 -24.61 -25.06 10.23
CA THR A 40 -24.38 -26.48 10.54
C THR A 40 -24.97 -26.85 11.91
N THR A 41 -24.80 -25.98 12.94
CA THR A 41 -25.41 -26.20 14.26
C THR A 41 -26.94 -26.27 14.19
N VAL A 42 -27.56 -25.34 13.47
CA VAL A 42 -29.02 -25.32 13.29
C VAL A 42 -29.49 -26.56 12.52
N ALA A 43 -28.77 -26.95 11.47
CA ALA A 43 -29.07 -28.16 10.70
C ALA A 43 -28.97 -29.42 11.58
N GLY A 44 -27.92 -29.58 12.39
CA GLY A 44 -27.76 -30.69 13.31
C GLY A 44 -28.89 -30.81 14.35
N ARG A 45 -29.32 -29.65 14.91
CA ARG A 45 -30.48 -29.62 15.83
C ARG A 45 -31.81 -29.93 15.16
N ARG A 46 -31.98 -29.52 13.90
CA ARG A 46 -33.26 -29.63 13.18
C ARG A 46 -33.47 -31.01 12.58
N PHE A 47 -32.43 -31.64 12.05
CA PHE A 47 -32.50 -32.88 11.29
C PHE A 47 -31.95 -34.12 12.05
N GLY A 48 -31.21 -33.91 13.13
CA GLY A 48 -30.50 -34.95 13.87
C GLY A 48 -29.10 -35.23 13.29
N TRP A 49 -28.21 -35.67 14.16
CA TRP A 49 -26.78 -35.83 13.83
C TRP A 49 -26.48 -37.00 12.86
N GLN A 50 -27.44 -37.92 12.65
CA GLN A 50 -27.31 -39.06 11.72
C GLN A 50 -27.97 -38.80 10.36
N ASP A 51 -28.57 -37.63 10.16
CA ASP A 51 -29.22 -37.31 8.89
C ASP A 51 -28.15 -37.05 7.82
N PRO A 52 -28.26 -37.62 6.59
CA PRO A 52 -27.34 -37.36 5.48
C PRO A 52 -27.20 -35.88 5.12
N ARG A 53 -28.23 -35.07 5.40
CA ARG A 53 -28.19 -33.61 5.18
C ARG A 53 -27.22 -32.92 6.14
N PHE A 54 -27.16 -33.40 7.40
CA PHE A 54 -26.19 -32.92 8.38
C PHE A 54 -24.77 -33.28 7.95
N LEU A 55 -24.53 -34.55 7.54
CA LEU A 55 -23.22 -34.94 7.02
C LEU A 55 -22.78 -34.10 5.82
N GLY A 56 -23.72 -33.78 4.92
CA GLY A 56 -23.45 -32.85 3.81
C GLY A 56 -23.02 -31.44 4.27
N ALA A 57 -23.64 -30.91 5.33
CA ALA A 57 -23.29 -29.62 5.91
C ALA A 57 -21.89 -29.63 6.57
N GLU A 58 -21.53 -30.72 7.25
CA GLU A 58 -20.19 -30.91 7.84
C GLU A 58 -19.10 -31.00 6.77
N VAL A 59 -19.35 -31.73 5.68
CA VAL A 59 -18.42 -31.76 4.54
C VAL A 59 -18.26 -30.38 3.92
N ALA A 60 -19.36 -29.64 3.74
CA ALA A 60 -19.30 -28.27 3.23
C ALA A 60 -18.49 -27.34 4.15
N LEU A 61 -18.68 -27.45 5.48
CA LEU A 61 -17.88 -26.70 6.45
C LEU A 61 -16.39 -27.04 6.34
N LEU A 62 -16.04 -28.31 6.26
CA LEU A 62 -14.67 -28.77 6.09
C LEU A 62 -14.05 -28.19 4.81
N LEU A 63 -14.77 -28.21 3.69
CA LEU A 63 -14.30 -27.64 2.43
C LEU A 63 -14.07 -26.13 2.52
N VAL A 64 -14.94 -25.39 3.21
CA VAL A 64 -14.76 -23.95 3.46
C VAL A 64 -13.52 -23.71 4.31
N ILE A 65 -13.31 -24.48 5.38
CA ILE A 65 -12.11 -24.37 6.22
C ILE A 65 -10.86 -24.64 5.39
N LEU A 66 -10.83 -25.70 4.60
CA LEU A 66 -9.71 -26.04 3.72
C LEU A 66 -9.44 -24.93 2.69
N ALA A 67 -10.49 -24.33 2.11
CA ALA A 67 -10.36 -23.21 1.19
C ALA A 67 -9.75 -21.97 1.87
N VAL A 68 -10.17 -21.67 3.12
CA VAL A 68 -9.60 -20.57 3.91
C VAL A 68 -8.11 -20.83 4.16
N PHE A 69 -7.75 -22.02 4.64
CA PHE A 69 -6.34 -22.37 4.88
C PHE A 69 -5.50 -22.33 3.60
N ARG A 70 -6.05 -22.82 2.47
CA ARG A 70 -5.29 -22.93 1.22
C ARG A 70 -5.13 -21.61 0.46
N TRP A 71 -6.12 -20.71 0.55
CA TRP A 71 -6.16 -19.52 -0.29
C TRP A 71 -6.19 -18.20 0.46
N VAL A 72 -6.90 -18.13 1.59
CA VAL A 72 -7.07 -16.86 2.32
C VAL A 72 -5.89 -16.58 3.23
N LEU A 73 -5.44 -17.54 4.02
CA LEU A 73 -4.31 -17.31 4.94
C LEU A 73 -3.02 -16.92 4.22
N PRO A 74 -2.59 -17.56 3.11
CA PRO A 74 -1.40 -17.13 2.38
C PRO A 74 -1.55 -15.72 1.77
N LEU A 75 -2.78 -15.31 1.46
CA LEU A 75 -3.04 -13.95 0.98
C LEU A 75 -2.87 -12.92 2.11
N VAL A 76 -3.43 -13.21 3.29
CA VAL A 76 -3.25 -12.39 4.50
C VAL A 76 -1.78 -12.24 4.84
N ASP A 77 -1.03 -13.35 4.90
CA ASP A 77 0.42 -13.34 5.22
C ASP A 77 1.25 -12.53 4.22
N ARG A 78 0.87 -12.54 2.94
CA ARG A 78 1.55 -11.73 1.92
C ARG A 78 1.31 -10.24 2.14
N HIS A 79 0.10 -9.85 2.49
CA HIS A 79 -0.24 -8.46 2.77
C HIS A 79 0.38 -7.99 4.09
N ASP A 80 0.37 -8.82 5.13
CA ASP A 80 1.02 -8.49 6.41
C ASP A 80 2.53 -8.26 6.24
N ARG A 81 3.21 -9.11 5.48
CA ARG A 81 4.63 -8.90 5.14
C ARG A 81 4.85 -7.65 4.31
N GLY A 82 3.92 -7.32 3.40
CA GLY A 82 3.93 -6.06 2.65
C GLY A 82 3.89 -4.87 3.59
N ALA A 83 2.89 -4.82 4.48
CA ALA A 83 2.71 -3.74 5.45
C ALA A 83 3.93 -3.55 6.36
N THR A 84 4.51 -4.64 6.88
CA THR A 84 5.72 -4.57 7.70
C THR A 84 6.90 -3.98 6.93
N GLY A 85 7.08 -4.35 5.65
CA GLY A 85 8.14 -3.78 4.81
C GLY A 85 7.95 -2.30 4.52
N GLU A 86 6.71 -1.86 4.31
CA GLU A 86 6.34 -0.44 4.13
C GLU A 86 6.64 0.36 5.42
N GLU A 87 6.33 -0.20 6.60
CA GLU A 87 6.62 0.42 7.88
C GLU A 87 8.13 0.55 8.13
N GLU A 88 8.89 -0.53 7.94
CA GLU A 88 10.35 -0.52 8.07
C GLU A 88 11.00 0.55 7.17
N VAL A 89 10.52 0.68 5.92
CA VAL A 89 11.02 1.70 4.99
C VAL A 89 10.53 3.09 5.41
N GLY A 90 9.28 3.23 5.85
CA GLY A 90 8.72 4.48 6.33
C GLY A 90 9.47 5.07 7.53
N GLU A 91 9.77 4.23 8.53
CA GLU A 91 10.59 4.62 9.69
C GLU A 91 11.99 5.06 9.28
N LEU A 92 12.61 4.31 8.36
CA LEU A 92 13.91 4.68 7.82
C LEU A 92 13.86 6.04 7.11
N LEU A 93 12.84 6.29 6.27
CA LEU A 93 12.69 7.54 5.55
C LEU A 93 12.42 8.74 6.47
N ALA A 94 11.81 8.52 7.64
CA ALA A 94 11.58 9.58 8.64
C ALA A 94 12.89 10.22 9.14
N GLU A 95 14.03 9.51 9.06
CA GLU A 95 15.36 10.07 9.37
C GLU A 95 15.78 11.21 8.44
N LEU A 96 15.12 11.41 7.32
CA LEU A 96 15.34 12.53 6.42
C LEU A 96 14.66 13.82 6.90
N THR A 97 13.65 13.74 7.76
CA THR A 97 12.86 14.90 8.21
C THR A 97 13.74 16.00 8.84
N PRO A 98 14.70 15.70 9.75
CA PRO A 98 15.57 16.74 10.30
C PRO A 98 16.50 17.39 9.26
N ARG A 99 16.58 16.83 8.06
CA ARG A 99 17.41 17.32 6.94
C ARG A 99 16.59 18.15 5.93
N GLY A 100 15.38 18.58 6.30
CA GLY A 100 14.52 19.41 5.46
C GLY A 100 13.73 18.60 4.40
N TRP A 101 13.43 17.33 4.68
CA TRP A 101 12.59 16.50 3.84
C TRP A 101 11.20 16.32 4.47
N HIS A 102 10.17 16.41 3.64
CA HIS A 102 8.83 15.97 3.98
C HIS A 102 8.63 14.53 3.47
N VAL A 103 8.12 13.68 4.33
CA VAL A 103 7.80 12.28 4.02
C VAL A 103 6.30 12.11 4.16
N VAL A 104 5.63 11.80 3.06
CA VAL A 104 4.19 11.52 3.03
C VAL A 104 3.98 10.04 2.77
N HIS A 105 3.27 9.37 3.66
CA HIS A 105 3.00 7.94 3.58
C HIS A 105 1.60 7.68 3.00
N ASP A 106 1.41 6.51 2.35
CA ASP A 106 0.12 6.06 1.82
C ASP A 106 -0.61 7.13 0.99
N ALA A 107 0.13 7.80 0.11
CA ALA A 107 -0.38 8.88 -0.72
C ALA A 107 -1.31 8.35 -1.81
N THR A 108 -2.60 8.59 -1.67
CA THR A 108 -3.61 8.12 -2.63
C THR A 108 -3.93 9.21 -3.64
N LEU A 109 -3.54 9.02 -4.90
CA LEU A 109 -3.76 9.95 -6.01
C LEU A 109 -4.44 9.22 -7.19
N GLY A 110 -5.64 9.66 -7.54
CA GLY A 110 -6.45 9.03 -8.57
C GLY A 110 -6.83 7.58 -8.19
N ARG A 111 -6.53 6.61 -9.04
CA ARG A 111 -6.80 5.18 -8.80
C ARG A 111 -5.65 4.42 -8.13
N GLY A 112 -4.54 5.10 -7.83
CA GLY A 112 -3.32 4.50 -7.29
C GLY A 112 -3.02 4.91 -5.86
N ASN A 113 -2.27 4.07 -5.16
CA ASN A 113 -1.62 4.39 -3.90
C ASN A 113 -0.11 4.43 -4.12
N VAL A 114 0.57 5.38 -3.47
CA VAL A 114 2.03 5.50 -3.44
C VAL A 114 2.46 5.26 -2.00
N ASP A 115 3.31 4.27 -1.75
CA ASP A 115 3.69 3.89 -0.39
C ASP A 115 4.32 5.09 0.34
N HIS A 116 5.28 5.79 -0.32
CA HIS A 116 5.82 7.03 0.23
C HIS A 116 6.14 8.03 -0.88
N VAL A 117 5.94 9.32 -0.59
CA VAL A 117 6.40 10.46 -1.40
C VAL A 117 7.37 11.28 -0.57
N LEU A 118 8.54 11.57 -1.13
CA LEU A 118 9.56 12.41 -0.51
C LEU A 118 9.62 13.74 -1.25
N VAL A 119 9.59 14.84 -0.51
CA VAL A 119 9.79 16.19 -1.03
C VAL A 119 10.90 16.85 -0.21
N GLY A 120 11.98 17.23 -0.84
CA GLY A 120 13.11 17.83 -0.11
C GLY A 120 14.15 18.48 -1.01
N PRO A 121 15.28 18.92 -0.44
CA PRO A 121 16.29 19.67 -1.18
C PRO A 121 16.78 18.99 -2.45
N GLY A 122 16.92 17.66 -2.45
CA GLY A 122 17.37 16.90 -3.62
C GLY A 122 16.30 16.69 -4.69
N GLY A 123 15.04 17.14 -4.47
CA GLY A 123 13.92 17.00 -5.40
C GLY A 123 12.75 16.17 -4.85
N VAL A 124 11.96 15.60 -5.74
CA VAL A 124 10.76 14.82 -5.41
C VAL A 124 10.95 13.37 -5.83
N TYR A 125 10.56 12.45 -4.95
CA TYR A 125 10.66 11.01 -5.21
C TYR A 125 9.36 10.30 -4.87
N THR A 126 9.00 9.29 -5.67
CA THR A 126 8.05 8.26 -5.26
C THR A 126 8.81 7.02 -4.84
N VAL A 127 8.40 6.42 -3.74
CA VAL A 127 8.96 5.17 -3.23
C VAL A 127 7.88 4.11 -3.23
N GLU A 128 8.10 3.07 -4.01
CA GLU A 128 7.34 1.83 -3.99
C GLU A 128 8.13 0.78 -3.23
N THR A 129 7.60 0.28 -2.14
CA THR A 129 8.26 -0.70 -1.28
C THR A 129 7.94 -2.12 -1.70
N LYS A 130 8.94 -2.98 -1.72
CA LYS A 130 8.81 -4.42 -1.95
C LYS A 130 9.49 -5.20 -0.84
N SER A 131 8.69 -5.97 -0.07
CA SER A 131 9.17 -6.84 1.03
C SER A 131 9.58 -8.24 0.56
N HIS A 132 10.09 -8.35 -0.68
CA HIS A 132 10.55 -9.60 -1.24
C HIS A 132 11.80 -10.10 -0.50
N ALA A 133 11.84 -11.37 -0.14
CA ALA A 133 13.04 -12.03 0.37
C ALA A 133 13.77 -12.77 -0.77
N GLY A 134 15.10 -12.79 -0.69
CA GLY A 134 15.96 -13.45 -1.67
C GLY A 134 16.58 -12.52 -2.73
N PRO A 135 17.23 -13.07 -3.75
CA PRO A 135 17.93 -12.27 -4.74
C PRO A 135 16.99 -11.58 -5.73
N VAL A 136 17.27 -10.32 -6.02
CA VAL A 136 16.58 -9.51 -7.02
C VAL A 136 17.55 -9.17 -8.13
N HIS A 137 17.27 -9.67 -9.33
CA HIS A 137 18.02 -9.35 -10.53
C HIS A 137 17.38 -8.19 -11.26
N VAL A 138 18.02 -7.01 -11.25
CA VAL A 138 17.45 -5.80 -11.86
C VAL A 138 17.13 -5.99 -13.33
N ALA A 139 17.97 -6.73 -14.07
CA ALA A 139 17.73 -7.04 -15.48
C ALA A 139 16.45 -7.87 -15.72
N ARG A 140 15.95 -8.59 -14.71
CA ARG A 140 14.78 -9.49 -14.81
C ARG A 140 13.56 -8.98 -14.03
N LEU A 141 13.59 -7.74 -13.54
CA LEU A 141 12.47 -7.17 -12.81
C LEU A 141 11.18 -7.27 -13.60
N HIS A 142 10.13 -7.70 -12.91
CA HIS A 142 8.82 -7.89 -13.51
C HIS A 142 8.24 -6.57 -14.04
N GLY A 143 7.75 -6.56 -15.27
CA GLY A 143 7.24 -5.36 -15.92
C GLY A 143 6.11 -4.65 -15.17
N ALA A 144 5.31 -5.38 -14.38
CA ALA A 144 4.25 -4.80 -13.57
C ALA A 144 4.78 -3.84 -12.49
N VAL A 145 5.88 -4.20 -11.80
CA VAL A 145 6.53 -3.35 -10.79
C VAL A 145 7.00 -2.04 -11.41
N LEU A 146 7.64 -2.12 -12.58
CA LEU A 146 8.12 -0.94 -13.29
C LEU A 146 6.96 -0.06 -13.79
N ARG A 147 5.87 -0.66 -14.30
CA ARG A 147 4.67 0.09 -14.71
C ARG A 147 3.99 0.77 -13.53
N GLN A 148 3.90 0.10 -12.38
CA GLN A 148 3.37 0.65 -11.14
C GLN A 148 4.16 1.89 -10.72
N ALA A 149 5.49 1.78 -10.54
CA ALA A 149 6.35 2.90 -10.17
C ALA A 149 6.25 4.08 -11.15
N GLN A 150 6.16 3.80 -12.46
CA GLN A 150 5.97 4.85 -13.48
C GLN A 150 4.58 5.50 -13.42
N ALA A 151 3.53 4.74 -13.09
CA ALA A 151 2.19 5.29 -12.92
C ALA A 151 2.12 6.20 -11.68
N GLN A 152 2.71 5.79 -10.58
CA GLN A 152 2.83 6.57 -9.35
C GLN A 152 3.62 7.86 -9.59
N ARG A 153 4.78 7.77 -10.26
CA ARG A 153 5.56 8.95 -10.68
C ARG A 153 4.67 9.96 -11.41
N ARG A 154 3.98 9.53 -12.48
CA ARG A 154 3.13 10.43 -13.28
C ARG A 154 1.99 11.03 -12.46
N ALA A 155 1.43 10.30 -11.49
CA ALA A 155 0.38 10.82 -10.64
C ALA A 155 0.91 11.94 -9.74
N VAL A 156 2.06 11.75 -9.11
CA VAL A 156 2.70 12.75 -8.26
C VAL A 156 3.20 13.93 -9.11
N GLU A 157 3.84 13.71 -10.26
CA GLU A 157 4.26 14.80 -11.18
C GLU A 157 3.10 15.74 -11.54
N ARG A 158 1.92 15.17 -11.86
CA ARG A 158 0.73 15.98 -12.14
C ARG A 158 0.23 16.77 -10.93
N ALA A 159 0.37 16.20 -9.74
CA ALA A 159 -0.09 16.84 -8.51
C ALA A 159 0.82 18.00 -8.08
N VAL A 160 2.14 17.82 -8.22
CA VAL A 160 3.11 18.81 -7.70
C VAL A 160 3.66 19.76 -8.77
N GLY A 161 3.58 19.40 -10.04
CA GLY A 161 4.14 20.18 -11.16
C GLY A 161 5.66 20.16 -11.25
N GLU A 162 6.31 19.18 -10.59
CA GLU A 162 7.76 19.02 -10.56
C GLU A 162 8.18 17.66 -11.09
N HIS A 163 9.44 17.55 -11.53
CA HIS A 163 10.00 16.26 -11.93
C HIS A 163 10.12 15.32 -10.73
N VAL A 164 9.64 14.09 -10.90
CA VAL A 164 9.63 13.06 -9.85
C VAL A 164 10.49 11.88 -10.25
N GLU A 165 11.42 11.45 -9.41
CA GLU A 165 12.20 10.24 -9.62
C GLU A 165 11.53 9.04 -8.96
N PRO A 166 11.17 7.98 -9.73
CA PRO A 166 10.56 6.79 -9.16
C PRO A 166 11.61 5.84 -8.60
N LEU A 167 11.45 5.46 -7.34
CA LEU A 167 12.26 4.46 -6.65
C LEU A 167 11.43 3.20 -6.39
N VAL A 168 12.04 2.04 -6.61
CA VAL A 168 11.55 0.77 -6.05
C VAL A 168 12.54 0.34 -4.98
N VAL A 169 12.06 0.32 -3.73
CA VAL A 169 12.87 0.01 -2.55
C VAL A 169 12.58 -1.40 -2.07
N TYR A 170 13.62 -2.23 -1.99
CA TYR A 170 13.53 -3.59 -1.47
C TYR A 170 13.97 -3.63 -0.01
N SER A 171 13.05 -3.96 0.92
CA SER A 171 13.34 -3.96 2.36
C SER A 171 14.23 -5.13 2.78
N ARG A 172 14.06 -6.32 2.18
CA ARG A 172 14.69 -7.57 2.63
C ARG A 172 15.48 -8.32 1.56
N ALA A 173 15.47 -7.84 0.31
CA ALA A 173 16.13 -8.53 -0.78
C ALA A 173 17.58 -8.11 -0.94
N TRP A 174 18.39 -9.05 -1.40
CA TRP A 174 19.67 -8.74 -2.00
C TRP A 174 19.46 -8.30 -3.46
N VAL A 175 19.98 -7.13 -3.83
CA VAL A 175 19.86 -6.57 -5.19
C VAL A 175 21.21 -6.67 -5.89
N ASP A 176 21.26 -7.33 -7.05
CA ASP A 176 22.52 -7.58 -7.81
C ASP A 176 23.18 -6.29 -8.31
N ARG A 177 22.40 -5.30 -8.68
CA ARG A 177 22.87 -4.00 -9.20
C ARG A 177 22.18 -2.85 -8.46
N PRO A 178 22.59 -2.59 -7.20
CA PRO A 178 21.99 -1.52 -6.41
C PRO A 178 22.17 -0.17 -7.09
N LEU A 179 21.19 0.72 -6.92
CA LEU A 179 21.14 2.07 -7.49
C LEU A 179 21.10 2.13 -9.02
N SER A 180 20.99 1.01 -9.71
CA SER A 180 20.84 1.02 -11.16
C SER A 180 19.43 1.41 -11.60
N ARG A 181 19.29 1.84 -12.85
CA ARG A 181 18.00 2.19 -13.45
C ARG A 181 17.54 1.12 -14.45
N ARG A 182 16.25 0.80 -14.40
CA ARG A 182 15.59 0.00 -15.42
C ARG A 182 14.32 0.70 -15.91
N ARG A 183 14.23 1.01 -17.19
CA ARG A 183 13.11 1.76 -17.78
C ARG A 183 12.78 3.03 -17.00
N GLY A 184 13.82 3.80 -16.58
CA GLY A 184 13.65 5.05 -15.86
C GLY A 184 13.30 4.92 -14.37
N VAL A 185 13.14 3.68 -13.83
CA VAL A 185 12.90 3.41 -12.42
C VAL A 185 14.21 3.02 -11.74
N ARG A 186 14.54 3.64 -10.62
CA ARG A 186 15.71 3.29 -9.83
C ARG A 186 15.40 2.18 -8.83
N VAL A 187 16.29 1.22 -8.74
CA VAL A 187 16.17 0.08 -7.82
C VAL A 187 17.13 0.24 -6.67
N VAL A 188 16.59 0.28 -5.45
CA VAL A 188 17.35 0.65 -4.25
C VAL A 188 17.12 -0.38 -3.15
N PRO A 189 18.19 -1.01 -2.58
CA PRO A 189 18.06 -1.70 -1.30
C PRO A 189 17.74 -0.71 -0.18
N ALA A 190 16.86 -1.05 0.77
CA ALA A 190 16.45 -0.15 1.85
C ALA A 190 17.64 0.48 2.60
N ARG A 191 18.67 -0.33 2.91
CA ARG A 191 19.90 0.16 3.57
C ARG A 191 20.65 1.27 2.82
N MET A 192 20.37 1.48 1.54
CA MET A 192 21.03 2.48 0.71
C MET A 192 20.14 3.70 0.41
N VAL A 193 18.85 3.67 0.75
CA VAL A 193 17.90 4.72 0.34
C VAL A 193 18.23 6.08 0.95
N LEU A 194 18.55 6.15 2.24
CA LEU A 194 18.94 7.39 2.92
C LEU A 194 20.20 8.00 2.31
N GLY A 195 21.22 7.16 2.10
CA GLY A 195 22.47 7.59 1.48
C GLY A 195 22.27 8.04 0.03
N TYR A 196 21.40 7.38 -0.70
CA TYR A 196 21.08 7.76 -2.08
C TYR A 196 20.34 9.10 -2.14
N VAL A 197 19.24 9.25 -1.41
CA VAL A 197 18.40 10.45 -1.43
C VAL A 197 19.12 11.64 -0.80
N GLY A 198 19.77 11.43 0.36
CA GLY A 198 20.42 12.50 1.10
C GLY A 198 21.71 13.06 0.48
N ARG A 199 22.30 12.37 -0.51
CA ARG A 199 23.51 12.82 -1.24
C ARG A 199 23.19 13.48 -2.59
N GLN A 200 21.92 13.60 -2.95
CA GLN A 200 21.56 14.27 -4.20
C GLN A 200 21.88 15.77 -4.09
N PRO A 201 22.39 16.38 -5.16
CA PRO A 201 22.63 17.82 -5.16
C PRO A 201 21.33 18.58 -4.93
N PRO A 202 21.37 19.71 -4.23
CA PRO A 202 20.18 20.54 -4.04
C PRO A 202 19.59 20.99 -5.38
N ARG A 203 18.30 20.75 -5.56
CA ARG A 203 17.49 21.13 -6.73
C ARG A 203 16.36 22.06 -6.37
N LEU A 204 15.92 22.02 -5.11
CA LEU A 204 14.86 22.85 -4.58
C LEU A 204 15.40 23.64 -3.39
N SER A 205 15.12 24.93 -3.37
CA SER A 205 15.32 25.78 -2.20
C SER A 205 14.31 25.41 -1.10
N PRO A 206 14.54 25.80 0.16
CA PRO A 206 13.58 25.54 1.24
C PRO A 206 12.17 26.05 0.93
N ALA A 207 12.04 27.23 0.33
CA ALA A 207 10.74 27.79 -0.06
C ALA A 207 10.06 26.99 -1.18
N GLU A 208 10.82 26.38 -2.08
CA GLU A 208 10.28 25.49 -3.12
C GLU A 208 9.84 24.15 -2.54
N VAL A 209 10.59 23.61 -1.60
CA VAL A 209 10.21 22.39 -0.88
C VAL A 209 8.84 22.56 -0.23
N GLU A 210 8.62 23.66 0.51
CA GLU A 210 7.34 23.97 1.16
C GLU A 210 6.20 24.11 0.14
N ARG A 211 6.43 24.84 -0.97
CA ARG A 211 5.41 25.01 -2.03
C ARG A 211 5.03 23.67 -2.67
N VAL A 212 6.01 22.82 -2.98
CA VAL A 212 5.78 21.51 -3.59
C VAL A 212 5.04 20.60 -2.62
N HIS A 213 5.43 20.59 -1.34
CA HIS A 213 4.75 19.85 -0.30
C HIS A 213 3.30 20.30 -0.11
N ALA A 214 3.06 21.63 -0.09
CA ALA A 214 1.71 22.19 -0.01
C ALA A 214 0.82 21.73 -1.18
N ARG A 215 1.31 21.79 -2.42
CA ARG A 215 0.59 21.29 -3.60
C ARG A 215 0.25 19.81 -3.49
N LEU A 216 1.19 19.00 -2.99
CA LEU A 216 0.94 17.57 -2.76
C LEU A 216 -0.20 17.37 -1.76
N ARG A 217 -0.19 18.08 -0.63
CA ARG A 217 -1.24 18.00 0.40
C ARG A 217 -2.61 18.43 -0.16
N GLU A 218 -2.67 19.52 -0.91
CA GLU A 218 -3.89 19.98 -1.56
C GLU A 218 -4.45 18.94 -2.53
N ALA A 219 -3.60 18.33 -3.36
CA ALA A 219 -4.01 17.29 -4.30
C ALA A 219 -4.54 16.03 -3.57
N LEU A 220 -3.92 15.63 -2.45
CA LEU A 220 -4.38 14.52 -1.62
C LEU A 220 -5.73 14.82 -0.97
N ALA A 221 -5.93 16.03 -0.46
CA ALA A 221 -7.19 16.46 0.13
C ALA A 221 -8.33 16.50 -0.91
N ALA A 222 -8.06 17.02 -2.11
CA ALA A 222 -9.01 17.05 -3.21
C ALA A 222 -9.43 15.64 -3.65
N ASP A 223 -8.48 14.71 -3.78
CA ASP A 223 -8.76 13.31 -4.14
C ASP A 223 -9.56 12.59 -3.05
N ALA A 224 -9.25 12.84 -1.78
CA ALA A 224 -9.99 12.28 -0.65
C ALA A 224 -11.45 12.76 -0.61
N SER A 225 -11.70 14.04 -0.90
CA SER A 225 -13.05 14.62 -0.95
C SER A 225 -13.89 14.04 -2.10
N GLN A 226 -13.29 13.87 -3.29
CA GLN A 226 -13.95 13.26 -4.45
C GLN A 226 -14.38 11.81 -4.20
N ARG A 227 -13.60 11.06 -3.42
CA ARG A 227 -13.91 9.66 -3.06
C ARG A 227 -15.03 9.55 -2.03
N ARG A 228 -15.13 10.50 -1.11
CA ARG A 228 -16.21 10.55 -0.10
C ARG A 228 -17.57 10.88 -0.72
N TRP A 229 -17.58 11.60 -1.85
CA TRP A 229 -18.79 12.03 -2.53
C TRP A 229 -18.74 11.61 -4.01
N PRO A 230 -19.12 10.37 -4.38
CA PRO A 230 -19.29 10.02 -5.78
C PRO A 230 -20.38 10.89 -6.34
N ILE A 231 -20.05 11.69 -7.37
CA ILE A 231 -20.98 12.56 -8.08
C ILE A 231 -22.18 11.69 -8.52
N ARG A 232 -23.31 11.85 -7.81
CA ARG A 232 -24.61 11.43 -8.32
C ARG A 232 -24.92 12.35 -9.50
N GLY A 233 -24.99 11.77 -10.69
CA GLY A 233 -25.63 12.46 -11.79
C GLY A 233 -24.80 12.59 -13.06
N ARG A 234 -24.76 11.54 -13.87
CA ARG A 234 -25.09 11.74 -15.27
C ARG A 234 -26.55 11.38 -15.43
N ALA A 235 -27.42 12.37 -15.34
CA ALA A 235 -28.75 12.29 -15.93
C ALA A 235 -28.52 12.16 -17.43
N THR A 236 -28.86 11.02 -17.98
CA THR A 236 -29.06 10.83 -19.42
C THR A 236 -30.33 11.57 -19.80
N SER A 237 -30.16 12.64 -20.52
CA SER A 237 -31.20 13.21 -21.40
C SER A 237 -31.03 12.61 -22.78
#